data_f625191ea1863f9dde6417abfcfd278b
#
_entry.id   f625191ea1863f9dde6417abfcfd278b
#
_cell.length_a   1.000
_cell.length_b   1.000
_cell.length_c   1.000
_cell.angle_alpha   90.00
_cell.angle_beta   90.00
_cell.angle_gamma   90.00
#
_symmetry.space_group_name_H-M   'P 1'
#
loop_
_entity.id
_entity.type
_entity.pdbx_description
1 polymer ?
#
loop_
_entity_poly.entity_id
_entity_poly.type
_entity_poly.pdbx_seq_one_letter_code
_entity_poly.pdbx_strand_id
1 'polypeptide(L)'
;MVLVFVFLYAPIVLLIVFSFNAGNSNMVWKGFSLDWYAKLFRNRLIMQSVYTTLLVSLLATVIATIAGTFAAIGFYAMRRRVREPLMTVNNIPMMNADIVTGVSMCLLFVAFFNGWGSFAAWFNALGLFQLPVRLTMGFGTLLIAHITFNIPYVI
;
A
#
# COMPACT_ATOMS: atom_id res chain seq x y z
N MET A 1 33.82 4.02 -3.45
CA MET A 1 32.50 4.00 -4.14
C MET A 1 32.17 2.62 -4.69
N VAL A 2 32.99 2.02 -5.58
CA VAL A 2 32.69 0.70 -6.21
C VAL A 2 32.45 -0.40 -5.16
N LEU A 3 33.26 -0.49 -4.12
CA LEU A 3 33.15 -1.51 -3.08
C LEU A 3 31.83 -1.43 -2.31
N VAL A 4 31.32 -0.23 -2.06
CA VAL A 4 30.00 -0.01 -1.42
C VAL A 4 28.87 -0.51 -2.32
N PHE A 5 28.93 -0.20 -3.63
CA PHE A 5 27.95 -0.70 -4.58
C PHE A 5 27.96 -2.22 -4.68
N VAL A 6 29.15 -2.83 -4.77
CA VAL A 6 29.27 -4.29 -4.80
C VAL A 6 28.66 -4.89 -3.52
N PHE A 7 28.96 -4.35 -2.35
CA PHE A 7 28.41 -4.84 -1.09
C PHE A 7 26.89 -4.71 -1.00
N LEU A 8 26.32 -3.62 -1.50
CA LEU A 8 24.88 -3.39 -1.50
C LEU A 8 24.14 -4.27 -2.51
N TYR A 9 24.72 -4.48 -3.71
CA TYR A 9 24.05 -5.22 -4.77
C TYR A 9 24.36 -6.72 -4.77
N ALA A 10 25.44 -7.17 -4.15
CA ALA A 10 25.84 -8.57 -4.09
C ALA A 10 24.71 -9.49 -3.53
N PRO A 11 24.02 -9.16 -2.44
CA PRO A 11 22.89 -9.96 -1.96
C PRO A 11 21.74 -10.08 -2.98
N ILE A 12 21.48 -9.00 -3.71
CA ILE A 12 20.41 -8.98 -4.73
C ILE A 12 20.80 -9.87 -5.91
N VAL A 13 22.03 -9.78 -6.38
CA VAL A 13 22.56 -10.63 -7.47
C VAL A 13 22.54 -12.10 -7.04
N LEU A 14 22.93 -12.40 -5.80
CA LEU A 14 22.86 -13.77 -5.26
C LEU A 14 21.41 -14.29 -5.26
N LEU A 15 20.44 -13.50 -4.81
CA LEU A 15 19.03 -13.87 -4.82
C LEU A 15 18.54 -14.15 -6.25
N ILE A 16 18.93 -13.32 -7.21
CA ILE A 16 18.57 -13.52 -8.63
C ILE A 16 19.15 -14.84 -9.13
N VAL A 17 20.43 -15.13 -8.87
CA VAL A 17 21.07 -16.37 -9.30
C VAL A 17 20.40 -17.58 -8.64
N PHE A 18 20.19 -17.55 -7.33
CA PHE A 18 19.54 -18.64 -6.59
C PHE A 18 18.05 -18.81 -6.92
N SER A 19 17.40 -17.82 -7.49
CA SER A 19 16.03 -17.93 -8.01
C SER A 19 15.91 -18.99 -9.12
N PHE A 20 17.00 -19.31 -9.81
CA PHE A 20 17.08 -20.36 -10.83
C PHE A 20 17.60 -21.71 -10.29
N ASN A 21 17.80 -21.83 -8.98
CA ASN A 21 18.29 -23.05 -8.36
C ASN A 21 17.19 -24.11 -8.28
N ALA A 22 17.49 -25.34 -8.68
CA ALA A 22 16.57 -26.49 -8.57
C ALA A 22 16.32 -26.94 -7.12
N GLY A 23 17.18 -26.53 -6.16
CA GLY A 23 17.07 -26.88 -4.75
C GLY A 23 16.18 -25.93 -3.95
N ASN A 24 15.68 -26.42 -2.79
CA ASN A 24 14.91 -25.60 -1.84
C ASN A 24 15.79 -24.74 -0.93
N SER A 25 17.11 -24.79 -1.08
CA SER A 25 18.07 -24.08 -0.23
C SER A 25 18.76 -22.98 -1.03
N ASN A 26 18.87 -21.79 -0.40
CA ASN A 26 19.60 -20.67 -0.95
C ASN A 26 21.13 -20.76 -0.69
N MET A 27 21.60 -21.86 -0.10
CA MET A 27 23.03 -22.05 0.23
C MET A 27 23.71 -23.06 -0.67
N VAL A 28 22.96 -23.95 -1.31
CA VAL A 28 23.51 -25.03 -2.13
C VAL A 28 22.94 -25.00 -3.54
N TRP A 29 23.81 -24.84 -4.52
CA TRP A 29 23.41 -24.89 -5.94
C TRP A 29 23.22 -26.35 -6.37
N LYS A 30 21.99 -26.72 -6.76
CA LYS A 30 21.63 -28.07 -7.22
C LYS A 30 21.39 -28.17 -8.72
N GLY A 31 21.65 -27.09 -9.45
CA GLY A 31 21.44 -27.03 -10.90
C GLY A 31 20.45 -25.95 -11.29
N PHE A 32 20.39 -25.68 -12.60
CA PHE A 32 19.48 -24.69 -13.16
C PHE A 32 18.09 -25.28 -13.36
N SER A 33 17.06 -24.59 -12.87
CA SER A 33 15.65 -24.99 -13.06
C SER A 33 14.73 -23.76 -13.08
N LEU A 34 13.68 -23.84 -13.89
CA LEU A 34 12.58 -22.88 -13.94
C LEU A 34 11.31 -23.39 -13.23
N ASP A 35 11.40 -24.51 -12.52
CA ASP A 35 10.24 -25.14 -11.87
C ASP A 35 9.56 -24.23 -10.85
N TRP A 36 10.33 -23.40 -10.17
CA TRP A 36 9.79 -22.43 -9.21
C TRP A 36 8.90 -21.38 -9.90
N TYR A 37 9.29 -20.92 -11.08
CA TYR A 37 8.48 -19.99 -11.87
C TYR A 37 7.21 -20.68 -12.38
N ALA A 38 7.32 -21.92 -12.85
CA ALA A 38 6.15 -22.69 -13.28
C ALA A 38 5.16 -22.94 -12.11
N LYS A 39 5.67 -23.28 -10.91
CA LYS A 39 4.87 -23.42 -9.69
C LYS A 39 4.23 -22.10 -9.27
N LEU A 40 4.94 -20.98 -9.37
CA LEU A 40 4.46 -19.65 -9.05
C LEU A 40 3.26 -19.28 -9.91
N PHE A 41 3.35 -19.46 -11.23
CA PHE A 41 2.24 -19.17 -12.15
C PHE A 41 1.05 -20.12 -12.02
N ARG A 42 1.27 -21.33 -11.52
CA ARG A 42 0.19 -22.30 -11.22
C ARG A 42 -0.47 -22.05 -9.86
N ASN A 43 0.17 -21.31 -8.98
CA ASN A 43 -0.38 -21.03 -7.65
C ASN A 43 -1.46 -19.95 -7.72
N ARG A 44 -2.71 -20.39 -7.60
CA ARG A 44 -3.90 -19.52 -7.69
C ARG A 44 -3.88 -18.37 -6.67
N LEU A 45 -3.40 -18.62 -5.44
CA LEU A 45 -3.34 -17.60 -4.39
C LEU A 45 -2.36 -16.49 -4.75
N ILE A 46 -1.18 -16.86 -5.25
CA ILE A 46 -0.15 -15.90 -5.65
C ILE A 46 -0.64 -15.08 -6.85
N MET A 47 -1.20 -15.75 -7.86
CA MET A 47 -1.75 -15.06 -9.04
C MET A 47 -2.87 -14.10 -8.70
N GLN A 48 -3.75 -14.47 -7.80
CA GLN A 48 -4.82 -13.59 -7.30
C GLN A 48 -4.25 -12.38 -6.56
N SER A 49 -3.22 -12.58 -5.74
CA SER A 49 -2.54 -11.48 -5.03
C SER A 49 -1.85 -10.53 -6.00
N VAL A 50 -1.16 -11.05 -7.02
CA VAL A 50 -0.53 -10.24 -8.08
C VAL A 50 -1.58 -9.40 -8.82
N TYR A 51 -2.68 -10.04 -9.25
CA TYR A 51 -3.76 -9.34 -9.93
C TYR A 51 -4.35 -8.23 -9.05
N THR A 52 -4.65 -8.52 -7.79
CA THR A 52 -5.19 -7.54 -6.84
C THR A 52 -4.21 -6.37 -6.64
N THR A 53 -2.92 -6.66 -6.49
CA THR A 53 -1.89 -5.64 -6.31
C THR A 53 -1.77 -4.73 -7.53
N LEU A 54 -1.74 -5.30 -8.74
CA LEU A 54 -1.69 -4.53 -9.98
C LEU A 54 -2.93 -3.66 -10.16
N LEU A 55 -4.11 -4.20 -9.88
CA LEU A 55 -5.37 -3.48 -10.01
C LEU A 55 -5.47 -2.35 -8.98
N VAL A 56 -5.09 -2.60 -7.72
CA VAL A 56 -5.06 -1.57 -6.66
C VAL A 56 -4.06 -0.48 -7.00
N SER A 57 -2.85 -0.83 -7.43
CA SER A 57 -1.81 0.16 -7.74
C SER A 57 -2.22 1.05 -8.91
N LEU A 58 -2.79 0.48 -9.97
CA LEU A 58 -3.27 1.22 -11.12
C LEU A 58 -4.40 2.19 -10.73
N LEU A 59 -5.42 1.68 -10.04
CA LEU A 59 -6.54 2.50 -9.59
C LEU A 59 -6.09 3.60 -8.61
N ALA A 60 -5.25 3.24 -7.64
CA ALA A 60 -4.72 4.20 -6.68
C ALA A 60 -3.92 5.31 -7.36
N THR A 61 -3.08 4.97 -8.34
CA THR A 61 -2.29 5.96 -9.09
C THR A 61 -3.20 6.92 -9.86
N VAL A 62 -4.18 6.40 -10.60
CA VAL A 62 -5.11 7.25 -11.36
C VAL A 62 -5.88 8.20 -10.44
N ILE A 63 -6.48 7.66 -9.36
CA ILE A 63 -7.29 8.44 -8.43
C ILE A 63 -6.40 9.46 -7.69
N ALA A 64 -5.22 9.04 -7.19
CA ALA A 64 -4.31 9.94 -6.48
C ALA A 64 -3.78 11.05 -7.40
N THR A 65 -3.49 10.75 -8.68
CA THR A 65 -3.05 11.75 -9.64
C THR A 65 -4.13 12.81 -9.88
N ILE A 66 -5.37 12.38 -10.10
CA ILE A 66 -6.49 13.30 -10.30
C ILE A 66 -6.70 14.15 -9.04
N ALA A 67 -6.86 13.50 -7.87
CA ALA A 67 -7.11 14.19 -6.61
C ALA A 67 -5.96 15.11 -6.21
N GLY A 68 -4.70 14.65 -6.33
CA GLY A 68 -3.52 15.43 -6.01
C GLY A 68 -3.33 16.63 -6.94
N THR A 69 -3.64 16.47 -8.24
CA THR A 69 -3.61 17.60 -9.18
C THR A 69 -4.62 18.68 -8.79
N PHE A 70 -5.86 18.30 -8.47
CA PHE A 70 -6.85 19.26 -7.99
C PHE A 70 -6.45 19.91 -6.66
N ALA A 71 -5.86 19.14 -5.74
CA ALA A 71 -5.34 19.65 -4.48
C ALA A 71 -4.19 20.65 -4.71
N ALA A 72 -3.25 20.35 -5.62
CA ALA A 72 -2.15 21.23 -5.97
C ALA A 72 -2.63 22.57 -6.55
N ILE A 73 -3.64 22.53 -7.44
CA ILE A 73 -4.28 23.74 -7.97
C ILE A 73 -4.96 24.52 -6.83
N GLY A 74 -5.64 23.83 -5.93
CA GLY A 74 -6.25 24.44 -4.74
C GLY A 74 -5.21 25.13 -3.84
N PHE A 75 -4.08 24.47 -3.58
CA PHE A 75 -2.97 25.07 -2.80
C PHE A 75 -2.36 26.29 -3.47
N TYR A 76 -2.26 26.28 -4.80
CA TYR A 76 -1.76 27.45 -5.54
C TYR A 76 -2.68 28.67 -5.37
N ALA A 77 -4.02 28.47 -5.36
CA ALA A 77 -4.99 29.52 -5.19
C ALA A 77 -5.15 30.00 -3.74
N MET A 78 -4.62 29.28 -2.74
CA MET A 78 -4.77 29.62 -1.33
C MET A 78 -3.81 30.76 -0.89
N ARG A 79 -4.25 31.53 0.12
CA ARG A 79 -3.41 32.54 0.78
C ARG A 79 -2.22 31.85 1.48
N ARG A 80 -1.04 32.46 1.42
CA ARG A 80 0.21 31.93 2.02
C ARG A 80 0.06 31.45 3.45
N ARG A 81 -0.68 32.19 4.30
CA ARG A 81 -0.90 31.83 5.72
C ARG A 81 -1.60 30.50 5.95
N VAL A 82 -2.41 30.06 5.00
CA VAL A 82 -3.15 28.77 5.08
C VAL A 82 -2.38 27.67 4.32
N ARG A 83 -1.73 28.03 3.22
CA ARG A 83 -0.97 27.12 2.38
C ARG A 83 0.24 26.52 3.11
N GLU A 84 1.03 27.32 3.81
CA GLU A 84 2.26 26.87 4.48
C GLU A 84 2.00 25.73 5.50
N PRO A 85 1.06 25.88 6.48
CA PRO A 85 0.80 24.80 7.43
C PRO A 85 0.22 23.55 6.74
N LEU A 86 -0.64 23.71 5.73
CA LEU A 86 -1.20 22.57 5.01
C LEU A 86 -0.12 21.80 4.22
N MET A 87 0.82 22.48 3.58
CA MET A 87 1.96 21.84 2.92
C MET A 87 2.87 21.12 3.93
N THR A 88 3.08 21.71 5.12
CA THR A 88 3.85 21.07 6.18
C THR A 88 3.18 19.75 6.61
N VAL A 89 1.87 19.77 6.83
CA VAL A 89 1.11 18.55 7.17
C VAL A 89 1.15 17.52 6.04
N ASN A 90 1.06 17.96 4.78
CA ASN A 90 1.14 17.08 3.62
C ASN A 90 2.51 16.37 3.50
N ASN A 91 3.58 17.03 3.93
CA ASN A 91 4.93 16.47 3.86
C ASN A 91 5.26 15.49 5.01
N ILE A 92 4.46 15.47 6.09
CA ILE A 92 4.70 14.56 7.23
C ILE A 92 4.74 13.08 6.80
N PRO A 93 3.80 12.55 6.00
CA PRO A 93 3.86 11.15 5.56
C PRO A 93 5.10 10.81 4.75
N MET A 94 5.63 11.76 3.96
CA MET A 94 6.83 11.55 3.13
C MET A 94 8.11 11.40 3.97
N MET A 95 8.13 11.96 5.18
CA MET A 95 9.28 11.90 6.08
C MET A 95 9.26 10.67 6.99
N ASN A 96 8.12 10.04 7.14
CA ASN A 96 7.96 8.86 7.98
C ASN A 96 8.34 7.58 7.22
N ALA A 97 8.83 6.58 7.96
CA ALA A 97 9.07 5.26 7.41
C ALA A 97 7.73 4.63 6.96
N ASP A 98 7.68 4.09 5.74
CA ASP A 98 6.47 3.50 5.13
C ASP A 98 5.81 2.45 6.03
N ILE A 99 6.62 1.69 6.79
CA ILE A 99 6.15 0.68 7.74
C ILE A 99 5.32 1.33 8.86
N VAL A 100 5.79 2.45 9.42
CA VAL A 100 5.09 3.17 10.51
C VAL A 100 3.75 3.70 10.01
N THR A 101 3.74 4.30 8.84
CA THR A 101 2.52 4.83 8.23
C THR A 101 1.54 3.71 7.87
N GLY A 102 2.04 2.58 7.34
CA GLY A 102 1.22 1.40 7.04
C GLY A 102 0.56 0.79 8.27
N VAL A 103 1.33 0.61 9.37
CA VAL A 103 0.78 0.12 10.65
C VAL A 103 -0.22 1.10 11.23
N SER A 104 0.07 2.40 11.20
CA SER A 104 -0.85 3.45 11.69
C SER A 104 -2.17 3.46 10.94
N MET A 105 -2.15 3.32 9.61
CA MET A 105 -3.35 3.20 8.79
C MET A 105 -4.14 1.93 9.11
N CYS A 106 -3.45 0.80 9.30
CA CYS A 106 -4.11 -0.44 9.71
C CYS A 106 -4.84 -0.28 11.05
N LEU A 107 -4.17 0.30 12.06
CA LEU A 107 -4.78 0.57 13.37
C LEU A 107 -5.95 1.56 13.27
N LEU A 108 -5.82 2.58 12.43
CA LEU A 108 -6.89 3.54 12.18
C LEU A 108 -8.12 2.86 11.59
N PHE A 109 -7.96 1.97 10.60
CA PHE A 109 -9.08 1.21 10.06
C PHE A 109 -9.72 0.27 11.08
N VAL A 110 -8.90 -0.42 11.91
CA VAL A 110 -9.43 -1.26 13.00
C VAL A 110 -10.26 -0.43 13.98
N ALA A 111 -9.73 0.70 14.43
CA ALA A 111 -10.44 1.61 15.34
C ALA A 111 -11.72 2.17 14.71
N PHE A 112 -11.65 2.57 13.44
CA PHE A 112 -12.81 3.07 12.69
C PHE A 112 -13.90 2.00 12.56
N PHE A 113 -13.55 0.78 12.20
CA PHE A 113 -14.54 -0.29 12.02
C PHE A 113 -15.16 -0.75 13.34
N ASN A 114 -14.38 -0.75 14.43
CA ASN A 114 -14.92 -1.01 15.76
C ASN A 114 -15.88 0.10 16.21
N GLY A 115 -15.51 1.37 16.01
CA GLY A 115 -16.38 2.51 16.28
C GLY A 115 -17.63 2.51 15.40
N TRP A 116 -17.48 2.18 14.13
CA TRP A 116 -18.60 2.05 13.19
C TRP A 116 -19.60 0.98 13.62
N GLY A 117 -19.12 -0.18 14.05
CA GLY A 117 -19.97 -1.26 14.52
C GLY A 117 -20.87 -0.83 15.68
N SER A 118 -20.30 -0.12 16.66
CA SER A 118 -21.04 0.44 17.79
C SER A 118 -22.05 1.53 17.35
N PHE A 119 -21.62 2.42 16.45
CA PHE A 119 -22.48 3.48 15.90
C PHE A 119 -23.64 2.88 15.07
N ALA A 120 -23.35 1.93 14.19
CA ALA A 120 -24.35 1.27 13.36
C ALA A 120 -25.37 0.48 14.21
N ALA A 121 -24.92 -0.19 15.26
CA ALA A 121 -25.80 -0.89 16.20
C ALA A 121 -26.74 0.09 16.95
N TRP A 122 -26.21 1.22 17.42
CA TRP A 122 -27.00 2.28 18.04
C TRP A 122 -27.99 2.89 17.06
N PHE A 123 -27.56 3.17 15.81
CA PHE A 123 -28.42 3.75 14.78
C PHE A 123 -29.54 2.79 14.33
N ASN A 124 -29.23 1.50 14.21
CA ASN A 124 -30.22 0.48 13.88
C ASN A 124 -31.28 0.29 14.99
N ALA A 125 -30.90 0.53 16.26
CA ALA A 125 -31.83 0.52 17.37
C ALA A 125 -32.87 1.66 17.31
N LEU A 126 -32.54 2.76 16.58
CA LEU A 126 -33.48 3.87 16.34
C LEU A 126 -34.52 3.55 15.23
N GLY A 127 -34.37 2.44 14.49
CA GLY A 127 -35.34 1.95 13.51
C GLY A 127 -35.47 2.74 12.20
N LEU A 128 -34.59 3.72 11.96
CA LEU A 128 -34.67 4.62 10.80
C LEU A 128 -34.11 4.02 9.50
N PHE A 129 -33.01 3.27 9.61
CA PHE A 129 -32.31 2.61 8.48
C PHE A 129 -31.49 1.44 8.98
N GLN A 130 -31.35 0.40 8.17
CA GLN A 130 -30.47 -0.73 8.50
C GLN A 130 -29.07 -0.50 7.91
N LEU A 131 -28.13 -0.06 8.75
CA LEU A 131 -26.73 0.09 8.38
C LEU A 131 -25.98 -1.24 8.59
N PRO A 132 -25.02 -1.59 7.73
CA PRO A 132 -24.20 -2.78 7.92
C PRO A 132 -23.33 -2.61 9.18
N VAL A 133 -23.57 -3.49 10.18
CA VAL A 133 -22.88 -3.44 11.48
C VAL A 133 -21.42 -3.88 11.35
N ARG A 134 -21.07 -4.69 10.34
CA ARG A 134 -19.72 -5.20 10.15
C ARG A 134 -19.14 -4.69 8.85
N LEU A 135 -18.15 -3.81 8.95
CA LEU A 135 -17.25 -3.48 7.86
C LEU A 135 -16.00 -4.36 8.01
N THR A 136 -15.59 -5.00 6.94
CA THR A 136 -14.40 -5.86 6.92
C THR A 136 -13.29 -5.20 6.12
N MET A 137 -12.04 -5.41 6.57
CA MET A 137 -10.89 -5.03 5.77
C MET A 137 -10.89 -5.82 4.46
N GLY A 138 -10.67 -5.12 3.35
CA GLY A 138 -10.68 -5.74 2.04
C GLY A 138 -10.08 -4.82 0.98
N PHE A 139 -10.44 -5.06 -0.26
CA PHE A 139 -9.98 -4.29 -1.42
C PHE A 139 -10.16 -2.77 -1.24
N GLY A 140 -11.30 -2.33 -0.71
CA GLY A 140 -11.60 -0.89 -0.52
C GLY A 140 -10.66 -0.22 0.49
N THR A 141 -10.38 -0.86 1.63
CA THR A 141 -9.45 -0.31 2.63
C THR A 141 -8.02 -0.25 2.10
N LEU A 142 -7.60 -1.29 1.36
CA LEU A 142 -6.30 -1.33 0.71
C LEU A 142 -6.17 -0.20 -0.32
N LEU A 143 -7.21 0.01 -1.14
CA LEU A 143 -7.25 1.07 -2.14
C LEU A 143 -7.17 2.46 -1.49
N ILE A 144 -7.97 2.72 -0.44
CA ILE A 144 -7.96 3.99 0.29
C ILE A 144 -6.58 4.26 0.89
N ALA A 145 -5.96 3.25 1.52
CA ALA A 145 -4.61 3.38 2.05
C ALA A 145 -3.60 3.78 0.97
N HIS A 146 -3.60 3.10 -0.18
CA HIS A 146 -2.69 3.43 -1.29
C HIS A 146 -2.95 4.82 -1.88
N ILE A 147 -4.20 5.24 -2.02
CA ILE A 147 -4.54 6.60 -2.47
C ILE A 147 -3.98 7.63 -1.49
N THR A 148 -4.22 7.44 -0.19
CA THR A 148 -3.76 8.35 0.87
C THR A 148 -2.24 8.47 0.89
N PHE A 149 -1.52 7.37 0.67
CA PHE A 149 -0.06 7.38 0.56
C PHE A 149 0.44 8.12 -0.67
N ASN A 150 -0.24 7.98 -1.80
CA ASN A 150 0.22 8.54 -3.07
C ASN A 150 -0.10 10.05 -3.21
N ILE A 151 -1.14 10.56 -2.57
CA ILE A 151 -1.54 11.97 -2.65
C ILE A 151 -0.39 12.94 -2.34
N PRO A 152 0.37 12.79 -1.23
CA PRO A 152 1.47 13.70 -0.90
C PRO A 152 2.57 13.77 -1.96
N TYR A 153 2.77 12.70 -2.71
CA TYR A 153 3.79 12.65 -3.78
C TYR A 153 3.34 13.35 -5.08
N VAL A 154 2.04 13.57 -5.23
CA VAL A 154 1.46 14.22 -6.42
C VAL A 154 1.30 15.73 -6.21
N ILE A 155 1.09 16.20 -4.99
CA ILE A 155 0.93 17.61 -4.61
C ILE A 155 2.27 18.34 -4.62
#